data_fa6306a804d1f98043006242a6e300c0
#
_entry.id   fa6306a804d1f98043006242a6e300c0
#
_cell.length_a   1.000
_cell.length_b   1.000
_cell.length_c   1.000
_cell.angle_alpha   90.00
_cell.angle_beta   90.00
_cell.angle_gamma   90.00
#
_symmetry.space_group_name_H-M   'P 1'
#
loop_
_entity.id
_entity.type
_entity.pdbx_description
1 polymer ?
#
loop_
_entity_poly.entity_id
_entity_poly.type
_entity_poly.pdbx_seq_one_letter_code
_entity_poly.pdbx_strand_id
1 'polypeptide(L)'
;MELDDCRVEVGELASFPSTATIIQFDKTAYKGAKTLITIESDDYKVHMLEVTSVCASNGTAAHATVTNSITSDNNLMDATIAVVGNNVNISLNKSSAASSSSNFTGRFTTTKVKV
;
A
#
# COMPACT_ATOMS: atom_id res chain seq x y z
N MET A 1 -6.82 -2.67 -16.09
CA MET A 1 -6.38 -3.53 -17.19
C MET A 1 -6.17 -4.95 -16.67
N GLU A 2 -6.63 -5.91 -17.42
CA GLU A 2 -6.45 -7.31 -17.05
C GLU A 2 -5.68 -8.06 -18.13
N LEU A 3 -4.68 -8.85 -17.71
CA LEU A 3 -3.92 -9.77 -18.55
C LEU A 3 -4.26 -11.21 -18.14
N ASP A 4 -3.80 -12.22 -18.90
CA ASP A 4 -4.15 -13.62 -18.64
C ASP A 4 -3.86 -14.06 -17.20
N ASP A 5 -2.70 -13.67 -16.66
CA ASP A 5 -2.23 -14.12 -15.35
C ASP A 5 -2.15 -13.01 -14.31
N CYS A 6 -2.48 -11.77 -14.69
CA CYS A 6 -2.39 -10.64 -13.76
C CYS A 6 -3.42 -9.56 -14.06
N ARG A 7 -3.61 -8.70 -13.10
CA ARG A 7 -4.48 -7.54 -13.20
C ARG A 7 -3.76 -6.32 -12.65
N VAL A 8 -3.90 -5.19 -13.34
CA VAL A 8 -3.35 -3.90 -12.90
C VAL A 8 -4.50 -2.97 -12.53
N GLU A 9 -4.46 -2.43 -11.32
CA GLU A 9 -5.43 -1.48 -10.82
C GLU A 9 -4.73 -0.21 -10.35
N VAL A 10 -5.39 0.93 -10.54
CA VAL A 10 -4.92 2.22 -10.05
C VAL A 10 -5.96 2.82 -9.11
N GLY A 11 -5.49 3.59 -8.14
CA GLY A 11 -6.38 4.24 -7.19
C GLY A 11 -5.79 5.52 -6.66
N GLU A 12 -6.65 6.28 -5.96
CA GLU A 12 -6.29 7.54 -5.35
C GLU A 12 -6.60 7.48 -3.87
N LEU A 13 -5.66 7.98 -3.06
CA LEU A 13 -5.89 8.23 -1.64
C LEU A 13 -6.26 9.70 -1.51
N ALA A 14 -7.55 9.95 -1.28
CA ALA A 14 -8.03 11.29 -0.99
C ALA A 14 -7.38 11.79 0.29
N SER A 15 -7.40 13.09 0.49
CA SER A 15 -6.80 13.75 1.65
C SER A 15 -7.08 13.01 2.96
N PHE A 16 -6.04 12.64 3.70
CA PHE A 16 -6.17 11.95 4.98
C PHE A 16 -5.15 12.48 5.99
N PRO A 17 -5.52 12.57 7.29
CA PRO A 17 -4.63 13.18 8.30
C PRO A 17 -3.57 12.23 8.88
N SER A 18 -3.84 10.93 8.98
CA SER A 18 -2.92 10.03 9.68
C SER A 18 -2.95 8.58 9.20
N THR A 19 -4.08 8.08 8.73
CA THR A 19 -4.22 6.66 8.35
C THR A 19 -4.97 6.51 7.04
N ALA A 20 -4.59 5.48 6.27
CA ALA A 20 -5.32 5.08 5.08
C ALA A 20 -5.18 3.57 4.91
N THR A 21 -6.15 2.95 4.24
CA THR A 21 -6.14 1.51 3.98
C THR A 21 -6.34 1.28 2.49
N ILE A 22 -5.51 0.40 1.93
CA ILE A 22 -5.63 -0.06 0.55
C ILE A 22 -5.96 -1.54 0.59
N ILE A 23 -7.04 -1.95 -0.05
CA ILE A 23 -7.31 -3.37 -0.28
C ILE A 23 -6.40 -3.80 -1.43
N GLN A 24 -5.33 -4.55 -1.11
CA GLN A 24 -4.33 -4.91 -2.10
C GLN A 24 -4.83 -6.02 -3.02
N PHE A 25 -5.36 -7.10 -2.46
CA PHE A 25 -5.94 -8.17 -3.27
C PHE A 25 -6.83 -9.09 -2.43
N ASP A 26 -7.73 -9.80 -3.12
CA ASP A 26 -8.52 -10.89 -2.56
C ASP A 26 -7.71 -12.18 -2.68
N LYS A 27 -7.36 -12.80 -1.56
CA LYS A 27 -6.52 -14.01 -1.53
C LYS A 27 -7.16 -15.23 -2.19
N THR A 28 -8.48 -15.22 -2.40
CA THR A 28 -9.16 -16.31 -3.10
C THR A 28 -9.06 -16.19 -4.62
N ALA A 29 -8.81 -15.00 -5.14
CA ALA A 29 -8.66 -14.74 -6.57
C ALA A 29 -7.21 -14.53 -6.99
N TYR A 30 -6.37 -14.04 -6.09
CA TYR A 30 -4.97 -13.71 -6.36
C TYR A 30 -4.07 -14.31 -5.28
N LYS A 31 -2.84 -14.64 -5.63
CA LYS A 31 -1.86 -15.20 -4.68
C LYS A 31 -0.81 -14.20 -4.25
N GLY A 32 -0.71 -13.07 -4.93
CA GLY A 32 0.24 -12.04 -4.57
C GLY A 32 0.00 -10.77 -5.34
N ALA A 33 0.62 -9.70 -4.89
CA ALA A 33 0.54 -8.40 -5.52
C ALA A 33 1.73 -7.51 -5.14
N LYS A 34 1.95 -6.51 -6.00
CA LYS A 34 2.92 -5.45 -5.78
C LYS A 34 2.18 -4.13 -5.93
N THR A 35 2.23 -3.28 -4.92
CA THR A 35 1.60 -1.96 -4.93
C THR A 35 2.66 -0.88 -4.82
N LEU A 36 2.68 0.02 -5.79
CA LEU A 36 3.51 1.22 -5.75
C LEU A 36 2.63 2.37 -5.27
N ILE A 37 3.04 3.02 -4.19
CA ILE A 37 2.30 4.08 -3.53
C ILE A 37 3.14 5.35 -3.53
N THR A 38 2.57 6.47 -3.98
CA THR A 38 3.22 7.78 -3.89
C THR A 38 2.37 8.67 -3.00
N ILE A 39 3.00 9.27 -2.00
CA ILE A 39 2.33 10.12 -1.00
C ILE A 39 3.03 11.48 -0.96
N GLU A 40 2.23 12.54 -0.95
CA GLU A 40 2.71 13.90 -0.76
C GLU A 40 2.03 14.50 0.46
N SER A 41 2.81 15.17 1.31
CA SER A 41 2.30 15.85 2.50
C SER A 41 1.91 17.29 2.16
N ASP A 42 1.14 17.91 3.05
CA ASP A 42 0.73 19.32 2.91
C ASP A 42 1.90 20.31 3.03
N ASP A 43 3.05 19.87 3.52
CA ASP A 43 4.30 20.64 3.55
C ASP A 43 5.27 20.22 2.43
N TYR A 44 4.74 19.60 1.36
CA TYR A 44 5.44 19.28 0.09
C TYR A 44 6.58 18.28 0.22
N LYS A 45 6.49 17.35 1.14
CA LYS A 45 7.38 16.20 1.21
C LYS A 45 6.77 15.03 0.43
N VAL A 46 7.59 14.27 -0.27
CA VAL A 46 7.14 13.14 -1.08
C VAL A 46 7.77 11.85 -0.59
N HIS A 47 6.96 10.81 -0.48
CA HIS A 47 7.38 9.47 -0.09
C HIS A 47 6.80 8.48 -1.10
N MET A 48 7.68 7.69 -1.72
CA MET A 48 7.28 6.60 -2.59
C MET A 48 7.62 5.29 -1.89
N LEU A 49 6.65 4.40 -1.78
CA LEU A 49 6.88 3.08 -1.20
C LEU A 49 6.28 1.99 -2.07
N GLU A 50 6.90 0.82 -2.03
CA GLU A 50 6.45 -0.35 -2.75
C GLU A 50 6.22 -1.47 -1.77
N VAL A 51 5.03 -2.06 -1.80
CA VAL A 51 4.65 -3.17 -0.93
C VAL A 51 4.41 -4.40 -1.81
N THR A 52 5.25 -5.41 -1.63
CA THR A 52 5.10 -6.71 -2.31
C THR A 52 4.64 -7.72 -1.28
N SER A 53 3.55 -8.42 -1.54
CA SER A 53 3.02 -9.40 -0.60
C SER A 53 2.49 -10.64 -1.28
N VAL A 54 2.46 -11.74 -0.54
CA VAL A 54 1.91 -13.03 -0.96
C VAL A 54 1.06 -13.59 0.17
N CYS A 55 0.02 -14.34 -0.20
CA CYS A 55 -0.85 -15.00 0.76
C CYS A 55 -1.48 -16.22 0.10
N ALA A 56 -1.46 -17.37 0.80
CA ALA A 56 -2.18 -18.55 0.35
C ALA A 56 -3.69 -18.32 0.43
N SER A 57 -4.46 -19.00 -0.43
CA SER A 57 -5.92 -18.84 -0.49
C SER A 57 -6.61 -19.14 0.84
N ASN A 58 -6.05 -20.05 1.65
CA ASN A 58 -6.56 -20.38 2.99
C ASN A 58 -5.73 -19.72 4.09
N GLY A 59 -4.83 -18.80 3.77
CA GLY A 59 -3.92 -18.18 4.72
C GLY A 59 -4.64 -17.20 5.64
N THR A 60 -4.16 -17.10 6.87
CA THR A 60 -4.63 -16.12 7.86
C THR A 60 -3.63 -14.99 8.06
N ALA A 61 -2.45 -15.12 7.45
CA ALA A 61 -1.41 -14.10 7.48
C ALA A 61 -0.74 -14.00 6.11
N ALA A 62 -0.38 -12.79 5.73
CA ALA A 62 0.36 -12.49 4.51
C ALA A 62 1.81 -12.17 4.85
N HIS A 63 2.71 -12.44 3.89
CA HIS A 63 4.12 -12.07 3.99
C HIS A 63 4.37 -10.89 3.06
N ALA A 64 5.05 -9.88 3.54
CA ALA A 64 5.27 -8.64 2.79
C ALA A 64 6.68 -8.09 2.93
N THR A 65 7.12 -7.41 1.89
CA THR A 65 8.34 -6.60 1.88
C THR A 65 7.97 -5.18 1.50
N VAL A 66 8.51 -4.21 2.23
CA VAL A 66 8.29 -2.78 1.98
C VAL A 66 9.60 -2.13 1.62
N THR A 67 9.61 -1.43 0.48
CA THR A 67 10.76 -0.65 0.01
C THR A 67 10.38 0.83 -0.07
N ASN A 68 11.23 1.72 0.45
CA ASN A 68 10.93 3.14 0.55
C ASN A 68 11.92 4.00 -0.24
N SER A 69 11.39 5.06 -0.86
CA SER A 69 12.16 6.17 -1.44
C SER A 69 11.53 7.47 -0.97
N ILE A 70 12.33 8.37 -0.41
CA ILE A 70 11.83 9.57 0.25
C ILE A 70 12.60 10.82 -0.19
N THR A 71 11.94 11.99 -0.13
CA THR A 71 12.58 13.29 -0.37
C THR A 71 12.92 14.03 0.93
N SER A 72 12.51 13.47 2.07
CA SER A 72 12.85 13.96 3.41
C SER A 72 13.78 12.97 4.09
N ASP A 73 14.32 13.33 5.26
CA ASP A 73 15.20 12.44 6.01
C ASP A 73 14.46 11.23 6.58
N ASN A 74 13.13 11.26 6.62
CA ASN A 74 12.32 10.24 7.27
C ASN A 74 11.11 9.87 6.43
N ASN A 75 10.61 8.65 6.61
CA ASN A 75 9.37 8.19 5.99
C ASN A 75 8.18 9.03 6.45
N LEU A 76 7.26 9.33 5.54
CA LEU A 76 6.00 9.98 5.88
C LEU A 76 5.01 8.97 6.47
N MET A 77 5.00 7.75 5.94
CA MET A 77 4.08 6.68 6.32
C MET A 77 4.83 5.39 6.61
N ASP A 78 4.31 4.65 7.57
CA ASP A 78 4.69 3.27 7.81
C ASP A 78 3.59 2.38 7.24
N ALA A 79 3.99 1.34 6.51
CA ALA A 79 3.07 0.39 5.89
C ALA A 79 3.13 -0.96 6.60
N THR A 80 1.96 -1.53 6.87
CA THR A 80 1.83 -2.89 7.41
C THR A 80 0.82 -3.66 6.57
N ILE A 81 0.90 -5.00 6.64
CA ILE A 81 0.02 -5.90 5.92
C ILE A 81 -0.79 -6.70 6.93
N ALA A 82 -2.09 -6.87 6.65
CA ALA A 82 -2.96 -7.74 7.43
C ALA A 82 -3.97 -8.42 6.53
N VAL A 83 -4.40 -9.61 6.93
CA VAL A 83 -5.51 -10.33 6.28
C VAL A 83 -6.78 -10.01 7.04
N VAL A 84 -7.78 -9.46 6.35
CA VAL A 84 -9.08 -9.12 6.91
C VAL A 84 -10.15 -9.81 6.05
N GLY A 85 -10.77 -10.85 6.58
CA GLY A 85 -11.66 -11.69 5.79
C GLY A 85 -10.90 -12.36 4.64
N ASN A 86 -11.34 -12.14 3.42
CA ASN A 86 -10.65 -12.63 2.22
C ASN A 86 -9.65 -11.64 1.63
N ASN A 87 -9.52 -10.45 2.23
CA ASN A 87 -8.70 -9.38 1.69
C ASN A 87 -7.34 -9.29 2.37
N VAL A 88 -6.31 -9.05 1.57
CA VAL A 88 -5.00 -8.64 2.04
C VAL A 88 -4.96 -7.12 1.95
N ASN A 89 -4.85 -6.46 3.09
CA ASN A 89 -4.91 -5.01 3.21
C ASN A 89 -3.55 -4.41 3.55
N ILE A 90 -3.22 -3.29 2.89
CA ILE A 90 -2.11 -2.44 3.27
C ILE A 90 -2.67 -1.34 4.18
N SER A 91 -2.13 -1.23 5.40
CA SER A 91 -2.47 -0.16 6.33
C SER A 91 -1.33 0.85 6.36
N LEU A 92 -1.64 2.09 6.03
CA LEU A 92 -0.70 3.20 6.09
C LEU A 92 -0.96 4.00 7.35
N ASN A 93 0.09 4.26 8.12
CA ASN A 93 0.02 5.03 9.34
C ASN A 93 1.08 6.12 9.31
N LYS A 94 0.69 7.34 9.68
CA LYS A 94 1.61 8.47 9.76
C LYS A 94 2.80 8.10 10.65
N SER A 95 4.00 8.25 10.12
CA SER A 95 5.23 8.03 10.86
C SER A 95 5.38 9.10 11.95
N SER A 96 5.95 8.73 13.10
CA SER A 96 6.27 9.70 14.15
C SER A 96 7.25 10.76 13.66
N ALA A 97 8.09 10.42 12.66
CA ALA A 97 9.03 11.36 12.05
C ALA A 97 8.34 12.38 11.12
N ALA A 98 7.07 12.18 10.76
CA ALA A 98 6.29 13.09 9.94
C ALA A 98 5.39 14.00 10.77
N SER A 99 5.75 14.27 12.01
CA SER A 99 4.92 15.05 12.96
C SER A 99 4.61 16.47 12.51
N SER A 100 5.46 17.06 11.65
CA SER A 100 5.23 18.40 11.11
C SER A 100 4.19 18.44 9.99
N SER A 101 3.83 17.30 9.43
CA SER A 101 2.86 17.20 8.35
C SER A 101 1.47 16.93 8.93
N SER A 102 0.44 17.61 8.42
CA SER A 102 -0.92 17.55 8.95
C SER A 102 -1.88 16.78 8.05
N ASN A 103 -1.55 16.66 6.77
CA ASN A 103 -2.44 16.06 5.79
C ASN A 103 -1.65 15.47 4.63
N PHE A 104 -2.22 14.43 4.02
CA PHE A 104 -1.54 13.67 2.97
C PHE A 104 -2.51 13.35 1.85
N THR A 105 -1.97 13.29 0.62
CA THR A 105 -2.67 12.76 -0.54
C THR A 105 -1.79 11.71 -1.19
N GLY A 106 -2.38 10.79 -1.93
CA GLY A 106 -1.60 9.75 -2.57
C GLY A 106 -2.29 9.12 -3.77
N ARG A 107 -1.48 8.39 -4.53
CA ARG A 107 -1.94 7.55 -5.63
C ARG A 107 -1.22 6.22 -5.55
N PHE A 108 -1.86 5.17 -6.05
CA PHE A 108 -1.23 3.86 -6.06
C PHE A 108 -1.58 3.07 -7.31
N THR A 109 -0.68 2.16 -7.67
CA THR A 109 -0.86 1.18 -8.73
C THR A 109 -0.58 -0.19 -8.15
N THR A 110 -1.53 -1.11 -8.28
CA THR A 110 -1.37 -2.49 -7.81
C THR A 110 -1.35 -3.44 -9.00
N THR A 111 -0.35 -4.31 -9.06
CA THR A 111 -0.28 -5.42 -10.00
C THR A 111 -0.52 -6.71 -9.21
N LYS A 112 -1.57 -7.44 -9.58
CA LYS A 112 -2.01 -8.66 -8.90
C LYS A 112 -1.74 -9.87 -9.77
N VAL A 113 -1.29 -10.98 -9.15
CA VAL A 113 -1.03 -12.24 -9.84
C VAL A 113 -2.13 -13.22 -9.45
N LYS A 114 -2.82 -13.78 -10.45
CA LYS A 114 -3.95 -14.70 -10.25
C LYS A 114 -3.53 -16.01 -9.60
N VAL A 115 -4.47 -16.58 -8.89
CA VAL A 115 -4.34 -17.94 -8.32
C VAL A 115 -4.24 -18.98 -9.42
#